data_409f17c18770c0a40e938dafee8b161c
#
_entry.id   409f17c18770c0a40e938dafee8b161c
#
_cell.length_a   1.000
_cell.length_b   1.000
_cell.length_c   1.000
_cell.angle_alpha   90.00
_cell.angle_beta   90.00
_cell.angle_gamma   90.00
#
_symmetry.space_group_name_H-M   'P 1'
#
loop_
_entity.id
_entity.type
_entity.pdbx_description
1 polymer ?
#
loop_
_entity_poly.entity_id
_entity_poly.type
_entity_poly.pdbx_seq_one_letter_code
_entity_poly.pdbx_strand_id
1 'polypeptide(L)'
;EYVQSADPYDGAGVSRRDLYLIEAASTEPLAQMKSMVSEDFQEYLEFSQGMIQRKLLSDEDIRPEAIQQGVAGSCVLLSTMVGLSAEELRAMVRPGLGGESSFTVSFPDGSEQTVSEPTVAERLYHARGNDQERWPAIFELAMAQKLYREVETPDSALRSAIDGIEPERAIETLTGRQADQRNLDEISVAQTREALVALTSRQGPVVCGSRPAALADFISEEELQNGIQNSHCYAILNFDAESDSVTLRNPWGRREWHYQDSPEDGVFEMPLRDFYSSFRWVAGVADDQ
;
A
#
# COMPACT_ATOMS: atom_id res chain seq x y z
N GLU A 1 15.61 -3.26 -18.22
CA GLU A 1 15.07 -2.41 -17.13
C GLU A 1 14.49 -3.33 -16.07
N TYR A 2 15.02 -3.22 -14.86
CA TYR A 2 14.52 -3.99 -13.72
C TYR A 2 13.53 -3.12 -12.96
N VAL A 3 12.39 -3.69 -12.61
CA VAL A 3 11.50 -3.12 -11.64
C VAL A 3 12.11 -3.46 -10.27
N GLN A 4 12.70 -2.49 -9.59
CA GLN A 4 13.16 -2.70 -8.22
C GLN A 4 11.93 -2.93 -7.34
N SER A 5 11.82 -4.12 -6.81
CA SER A 5 10.75 -4.46 -5.89
C SER A 5 11.14 -4.02 -4.48
N ALA A 6 10.26 -3.26 -3.87
CA ALA A 6 10.28 -3.05 -2.43
C ALA A 6 9.74 -4.27 -1.65
N ASP A 7 9.58 -5.39 -2.31
CA ASP A 7 8.91 -6.61 -1.88
C ASP A 7 9.84 -7.59 -1.15
N PRO A 8 9.24 -8.58 -0.41
CA PRO A 8 9.88 -9.61 0.41
C PRO A 8 11.04 -10.37 -0.23
N TYR A 9 11.21 -10.28 -1.50
CA TYR A 9 12.34 -10.86 -2.24
C TYR A 9 13.48 -9.86 -2.38
N ASP A 10 14.01 -9.38 -1.25
CA ASP A 10 15.10 -8.42 -1.17
C ASP A 10 16.19 -8.72 -2.21
N GLY A 11 16.34 -7.82 -3.18
CA GLY A 11 17.39 -7.83 -4.18
C GLY A 11 17.08 -8.53 -5.50
N ALA A 12 15.94 -9.18 -5.66
CA ALA A 12 15.52 -9.73 -6.94
C ALA A 12 14.84 -8.65 -7.78
N GLY A 13 15.54 -8.07 -8.71
CA GLY A 13 14.94 -7.23 -9.75
C GLY A 13 14.09 -8.10 -10.69
N VAL A 14 12.82 -7.76 -10.88
CA VAL A 14 11.95 -8.41 -11.88
C VAL A 14 11.92 -7.53 -13.12
N SER A 15 12.33 -8.06 -14.27
CA SER A 15 12.26 -7.33 -15.53
C SER A 15 10.82 -7.33 -16.08
N ARG A 16 10.50 -6.38 -16.98
CA ARG A 16 9.21 -6.41 -17.71
C ARG A 16 9.02 -7.69 -18.51
N ARG A 17 10.13 -8.29 -18.98
CA ARG A 17 10.11 -9.57 -19.68
C ARG A 17 9.73 -10.70 -18.74
N ASP A 18 10.22 -10.66 -17.50
CA ASP A 18 9.90 -11.66 -16.50
C ASP A 18 8.41 -11.58 -16.10
N LEU A 19 7.85 -10.38 -15.94
CA LEU A 19 6.40 -10.20 -15.72
C LEU A 19 5.57 -10.78 -16.87
N TYR A 20 5.99 -10.56 -18.13
CA TYR A 20 5.33 -11.14 -19.29
C TYR A 20 5.41 -12.68 -19.27
N LEU A 21 6.57 -13.25 -18.91
CA LEU A 21 6.75 -14.69 -18.81
C LEU A 21 5.91 -15.29 -17.67
N ILE A 22 5.73 -14.58 -16.55
CA ILE A 22 4.85 -15.01 -15.46
C ILE A 22 3.40 -15.07 -15.93
N GLU A 23 2.95 -14.07 -16.66
CA GLU A 23 1.59 -14.05 -17.23
C GLU A 23 1.40 -15.20 -18.24
N ALA A 24 2.38 -15.42 -19.12
CA ALA A 24 2.37 -16.54 -20.05
C ALA A 24 2.38 -17.92 -19.33
N ALA A 25 3.10 -18.02 -18.20
CA ALA A 25 3.16 -19.25 -17.40
C ALA A 25 1.80 -19.66 -16.81
N SER A 26 0.86 -18.73 -16.69
CA SER A 26 -0.51 -19.07 -16.27
C SER A 26 -1.25 -19.93 -17.28
N THR A 27 -0.79 -19.92 -18.53
CA THR A 27 -1.42 -20.62 -19.66
C THR A 27 -0.63 -21.82 -20.18
N GLU A 28 0.65 -21.95 -19.78
CA GLU A 28 1.54 -23.05 -20.22
C GLU A 28 2.07 -23.89 -19.05
N PRO A 29 2.43 -25.17 -19.28
CA PRO A 29 3.01 -26.00 -18.24
C PRO A 29 4.32 -25.41 -17.69
N LEU A 30 4.38 -25.19 -16.39
CA LEU A 30 5.55 -24.64 -15.69
C LEU A 30 6.87 -25.36 -16.05
N ALA A 31 6.80 -26.68 -16.28
CA ALA A 31 7.98 -27.47 -16.63
C ALA A 31 8.66 -27.02 -17.93
N GLN A 32 7.91 -26.49 -18.89
CA GLN A 32 8.48 -25.99 -20.14
C GLN A 32 9.17 -24.63 -19.96
N MET A 33 8.72 -23.84 -18.99
CA MET A 33 9.27 -22.51 -18.74
C MET A 33 10.48 -22.52 -17.81
N LYS A 34 10.57 -23.49 -16.88
CA LYS A 34 11.70 -23.61 -15.93
C LYS A 34 13.06 -23.66 -16.61
N SER A 35 13.16 -24.23 -17.82
CA SER A 35 14.43 -24.26 -18.58
C SER A 35 14.80 -22.93 -19.24
N MET A 36 13.89 -21.97 -19.27
CA MET A 36 14.06 -20.70 -19.99
C MET A 36 14.38 -19.53 -19.07
N VAL A 37 14.26 -19.71 -17.76
CA VAL A 37 14.38 -18.64 -16.76
C VAL A 37 15.39 -18.97 -15.67
N SER A 38 15.94 -17.96 -15.04
CA SER A 38 16.91 -18.10 -13.93
C SER A 38 16.29 -18.80 -12.71
N GLU A 39 17.14 -19.37 -11.83
CA GLU A 39 16.70 -20.02 -10.59
C GLU A 39 15.86 -19.07 -9.72
N ASP A 40 16.29 -17.81 -9.57
CA ASP A 40 15.57 -16.80 -8.80
C ASP A 40 14.14 -16.57 -9.33
N PHE A 41 13.96 -16.63 -10.65
CA PHE A 41 12.67 -16.49 -11.27
C PHE A 41 11.81 -17.76 -11.16
N GLN A 42 12.41 -18.92 -10.98
CA GLN A 42 11.67 -20.17 -10.74
C GLN A 42 10.93 -20.14 -9.40
N GLU A 43 11.52 -19.56 -8.36
CA GLU A 43 10.85 -19.35 -7.07
C GLU A 43 9.60 -18.46 -7.24
N TYR A 44 9.70 -17.39 -8.04
CA TYR A 44 8.55 -16.54 -8.39
C TYR A 44 7.45 -17.32 -9.13
N LEU A 45 7.81 -18.21 -10.04
CA LEU A 45 6.83 -19.04 -10.75
C LEU A 45 6.14 -20.06 -9.83
N GLU A 46 6.88 -20.69 -8.91
CA GLU A 46 6.32 -21.62 -7.92
C GLU A 46 5.41 -20.89 -6.93
N PHE A 47 5.81 -19.72 -6.46
CA PHE A 47 5.00 -18.84 -5.65
C PHE A 47 3.72 -18.41 -6.38
N SER A 48 3.83 -18.00 -7.65
CA SER A 48 2.69 -17.57 -8.44
C SER A 48 1.65 -18.69 -8.66
N GLN A 49 2.09 -19.94 -8.80
CA GLN A 49 1.18 -21.08 -8.90
C GLN A 49 0.43 -21.38 -7.60
N GLY A 50 1.09 -21.20 -6.45
CA GLY A 50 0.42 -21.28 -5.15
C GLY A 50 -0.70 -20.26 -5.02
N MET A 51 -0.53 -19.09 -5.61
CA MET A 51 -1.55 -18.02 -5.61
C MET A 51 -2.75 -18.33 -6.51
N ILE A 52 -2.59 -19.09 -7.61
CA ILE A 52 -3.68 -19.42 -8.55
C ILE A 52 -4.73 -20.33 -7.88
N GLN A 53 -4.34 -21.14 -6.91
CA GLN A 53 -5.21 -22.16 -6.31
C GLN A 53 -6.09 -21.65 -5.15
N ARG A 54 -5.91 -20.40 -4.68
CA ARG A 54 -6.66 -19.87 -3.53
C ARG A 54 -7.96 -19.20 -3.93
N LYS A 55 -9.00 -19.35 -3.08
CA LYS A 55 -10.31 -18.70 -3.24
C LYS A 55 -10.19 -17.18 -3.35
N LEU A 56 -11.04 -16.59 -4.15
CA LEU A 56 -10.97 -15.21 -4.61
C LEU A 56 -11.26 -14.17 -3.53
N LEU A 57 -12.26 -14.38 -2.70
CA LEU A 57 -12.66 -13.48 -1.63
C LEU A 57 -13.58 -14.21 -0.67
N SER A 58 -13.26 -14.28 0.61
CA SER A 58 -14.22 -14.47 1.67
C SER A 58 -14.32 -13.19 2.49
N ASP A 59 -15.47 -12.95 3.13
CA ASP A 59 -15.66 -11.77 3.98
C ASP A 59 -14.65 -11.73 5.15
N GLU A 60 -14.08 -12.88 5.51
CA GLU A 60 -13.07 -13.03 6.56
C GLU A 60 -11.65 -12.65 6.08
N ASP A 61 -11.42 -12.58 4.76
CA ASP A 61 -10.10 -12.31 4.19
C ASP A 61 -9.75 -10.81 4.22
N ILE A 62 -10.77 -9.92 4.29
CA ILE A 62 -10.54 -8.47 4.32
C ILE A 62 -10.12 -8.04 5.71
N ARG A 63 -8.82 -7.91 5.88
CA ARG A 63 -8.15 -7.50 7.11
C ARG A 63 -7.16 -6.38 6.79
N PRO A 64 -7.46 -5.11 7.16
CA PRO A 64 -6.57 -3.98 6.86
C PRO A 64 -5.14 -4.17 7.39
N GLU A 65 -5.03 -4.81 8.56
CA GLU A 65 -3.77 -5.15 9.21
C GLU A 65 -2.95 -6.21 8.46
N ALA A 66 -3.55 -6.91 7.51
CA ALA A 66 -2.88 -7.93 6.70
C ALA A 66 -2.31 -7.39 5.38
N ILE A 67 -2.53 -6.12 5.07
CA ILE A 67 -2.04 -5.51 3.82
C ILE A 67 -0.52 -5.61 3.73
N GLN A 68 -0.03 -6.10 2.58
CA GLN A 68 1.36 -6.10 2.17
C GLN A 68 1.46 -5.48 0.78
N GLN A 69 2.12 -4.34 0.68
CA GLN A 69 2.38 -3.67 -0.60
C GLN A 69 3.28 -4.52 -1.49
N GLY A 70 2.97 -4.53 -2.79
CA GLY A 70 3.82 -5.09 -3.82
C GLY A 70 4.82 -4.07 -4.38
N VAL A 71 5.06 -4.16 -5.69
CA VAL A 71 6.01 -3.30 -6.42
C VAL A 71 5.40 -1.93 -6.76
N ALA A 72 4.08 -1.82 -6.83
CA ALA A 72 3.39 -0.57 -7.15
C ALA A 72 3.69 0.52 -6.10
N GLY A 73 3.88 1.77 -6.53
CA GLY A 73 4.11 2.93 -5.66
C GLY A 73 2.85 3.41 -4.92
N SER A 74 2.05 2.49 -4.42
CA SER A 74 0.72 2.70 -3.84
C SER A 74 0.71 2.90 -2.32
N CYS A 75 1.86 3.21 -1.71
CA CYS A 75 1.99 3.30 -0.25
C CYS A 75 0.95 4.22 0.40
N VAL A 76 0.61 5.36 -0.23
CA VAL A 76 -0.41 6.28 0.29
C VAL A 76 -1.80 5.63 0.30
N LEU A 77 -2.19 4.99 -0.82
CA LEU A 77 -3.46 4.30 -0.92
C LEU A 77 -3.57 3.19 0.14
N LEU A 78 -2.55 2.34 0.23
CA LEU A 78 -2.55 1.20 1.14
C LEU A 78 -2.49 1.62 2.61
N SER A 79 -1.70 2.64 2.94
CA SER A 79 -1.70 3.20 4.30
C SER A 79 -3.06 3.81 4.68
N THR A 80 -3.75 4.44 3.72
CA THR A 80 -5.12 4.92 3.94
C THR A 80 -6.08 3.76 4.18
N MET A 81 -5.96 2.66 3.41
CA MET A 81 -6.79 1.45 3.61
C MET A 81 -6.51 0.76 4.95
N VAL A 82 -5.28 0.76 5.45
CA VAL A 82 -4.95 0.27 6.80
C VAL A 82 -5.69 1.02 7.89
N GLY A 83 -5.94 2.31 7.70
CA GLY A 83 -6.69 3.15 8.64
C GLY A 83 -8.22 3.01 8.57
N LEU A 84 -8.75 2.21 7.63
CA LEU A 84 -10.18 1.87 7.52
C LEU A 84 -10.49 0.58 8.28
N SER A 85 -11.73 0.46 8.74
CA SER A 85 -12.19 -0.80 9.32
C SER A 85 -12.43 -1.86 8.23
N ALA A 86 -12.33 -3.13 8.63
CA ALA A 86 -12.66 -4.23 7.74
C ALA A 86 -14.13 -4.17 7.24
N GLU A 87 -15.04 -3.62 8.03
CA GLU A 87 -16.44 -3.44 7.65
C GLU A 87 -16.60 -2.40 6.54
N GLU A 88 -15.91 -1.25 6.63
CA GLU A 88 -15.91 -0.22 5.59
C GLU A 88 -15.36 -0.77 4.28
N LEU A 89 -14.23 -1.46 4.31
CA LEU A 89 -13.65 -2.06 3.10
C LEU A 89 -14.55 -3.15 2.50
N ARG A 90 -15.17 -4.01 3.33
CA ARG A 90 -16.13 -5.02 2.86
C ARG A 90 -17.34 -4.41 2.20
N ALA A 91 -17.84 -3.31 2.75
CA ALA A 91 -19.00 -2.61 2.18
C ALA A 91 -18.72 -2.03 0.80
N MET A 92 -17.44 -1.75 0.47
CA MET A 92 -17.04 -1.18 -0.82
C MET A 92 -16.90 -2.23 -1.92
N VAL A 93 -16.64 -3.51 -1.62
CA VAL A 93 -16.32 -4.53 -2.64
C VAL A 93 -17.39 -5.61 -2.70
N ARG A 94 -17.78 -5.99 -3.93
CA ARG A 94 -18.73 -7.09 -4.18
C ARG A 94 -18.34 -7.85 -5.44
N PRO A 95 -18.80 -9.12 -5.61
CA PRO A 95 -18.69 -9.81 -6.88
C PRO A 95 -19.32 -8.99 -8.01
N GLY A 96 -18.65 -8.96 -9.16
CA GLY A 96 -19.14 -8.26 -10.35
C GLY A 96 -20.18 -9.09 -11.12
N LEU A 97 -20.88 -8.45 -12.06
CA LEU A 97 -21.88 -9.10 -12.91
C LEU A 97 -21.31 -10.17 -13.85
N GLY A 98 -19.98 -10.20 -14.03
CA GLY A 98 -19.27 -11.19 -14.85
C GLY A 98 -19.00 -12.53 -14.15
N GLY A 99 -19.57 -12.78 -12.97
CA GLY A 99 -19.34 -13.99 -12.18
C GLY A 99 -18.13 -13.90 -11.25
N GLU A 100 -17.58 -15.05 -10.84
CA GLU A 100 -16.48 -15.12 -9.86
C GLU A 100 -15.14 -14.51 -10.33
N SER A 101 -15.04 -14.13 -11.60
CA SER A 101 -13.82 -13.56 -12.19
C SER A 101 -13.84 -12.02 -12.30
N SER A 102 -14.79 -11.34 -11.68
CA SER A 102 -14.86 -9.89 -11.65
C SER A 102 -15.37 -9.36 -10.31
N PHE A 103 -14.94 -8.15 -9.97
CA PHE A 103 -15.28 -7.47 -8.73
C PHE A 103 -15.70 -6.03 -9.03
N THR A 104 -16.67 -5.55 -8.30
CA THR A 104 -17.06 -4.15 -8.36
C THR A 104 -16.70 -3.49 -7.04
N VAL A 105 -15.94 -2.40 -7.10
CA VAL A 105 -15.64 -1.52 -5.97
C VAL A 105 -16.51 -0.28 -6.09
N SER A 106 -17.32 -0.02 -5.07
CA SER A 106 -18.18 1.14 -4.95
C SER A 106 -17.52 2.17 -4.04
N PHE A 107 -17.35 3.39 -4.54
CA PHE A 107 -16.74 4.48 -3.79
C PHE A 107 -17.81 5.34 -3.13
N PRO A 108 -17.50 6.07 -2.01
CA PRO A 108 -18.45 6.91 -1.30
C PRO A 108 -19.11 8.01 -2.14
N ASP A 109 -18.48 8.46 -3.22
CA ASP A 109 -19.05 9.43 -4.18
C ASP A 109 -20.13 8.81 -5.10
N GLY A 110 -20.47 7.55 -4.90
CA GLY A 110 -21.43 6.79 -5.70
C GLY A 110 -20.86 6.24 -7.01
N SER A 111 -19.60 6.49 -7.33
CA SER A 111 -18.97 5.89 -8.51
C SER A 111 -18.59 4.43 -8.25
N GLU A 112 -18.61 3.63 -9.32
CA GLU A 112 -18.26 2.22 -9.28
C GLU A 112 -17.21 1.90 -10.34
N GLN A 113 -16.27 1.03 -9.97
CA GLN A 113 -15.30 0.47 -10.89
C GLN A 113 -15.41 -1.05 -10.86
N THR A 114 -15.53 -1.65 -12.05
CA THR A 114 -15.50 -3.11 -12.18
C THR A 114 -14.16 -3.53 -12.71
N VAL A 115 -13.46 -4.36 -11.95
CA VAL A 115 -12.15 -4.91 -12.28
C VAL A 115 -12.26 -6.42 -12.48
N SER A 116 -11.48 -6.95 -13.41
CA SER A 116 -11.33 -8.39 -13.55
C SER A 116 -10.46 -8.92 -12.43
N GLU A 117 -10.52 -10.24 -12.18
CA GLU A 117 -9.57 -10.91 -11.32
C GLU A 117 -8.13 -10.55 -11.73
N PRO A 118 -7.27 -10.14 -10.77
CA PRO A 118 -5.89 -9.84 -11.09
C PRO A 118 -5.17 -11.02 -11.74
N THR A 119 -4.52 -10.79 -12.86
CA THR A 119 -3.63 -11.75 -13.54
C THR A 119 -2.45 -12.12 -12.63
N VAL A 120 -1.72 -13.17 -12.98
CA VAL A 120 -0.53 -13.58 -12.20
C VAL A 120 0.51 -12.45 -12.15
N ALA A 121 0.73 -11.74 -13.27
CA ALA A 121 1.66 -10.61 -13.31
C ALA A 121 1.19 -9.44 -12.42
N GLU A 122 -0.11 -9.15 -12.43
CA GLU A 122 -0.68 -8.12 -11.57
C GLU A 122 -0.60 -8.48 -10.09
N ARG A 123 -0.74 -9.76 -9.72
CA ARG A 123 -0.58 -10.22 -8.32
C ARG A 123 0.83 -10.07 -7.79
N LEU A 124 1.84 -10.16 -8.65
CA LEU A 124 3.22 -9.91 -8.27
C LEU A 124 3.54 -8.43 -8.18
N TYR A 125 2.81 -7.60 -8.92
CA TYR A 125 3.01 -6.15 -8.98
C TYR A 125 2.22 -5.41 -7.88
N HIS A 126 0.99 -5.85 -7.62
CA HIS A 126 0.05 -5.23 -6.70
C HIS A 126 0.17 -5.77 -5.27
N ALA A 127 -0.50 -5.10 -4.36
CA ALA A 127 -0.59 -5.50 -2.96
C ALA A 127 -1.36 -6.80 -2.75
N ARG A 128 -1.11 -7.44 -1.62
CA ARG A 128 -1.76 -8.68 -1.19
C ARG A 128 -2.05 -8.67 0.31
N GLY A 129 -2.83 -9.61 0.80
CA GLY A 129 -2.92 -9.93 2.21
C GLY A 129 -1.83 -10.91 2.67
N ASN A 130 -1.70 -11.13 3.98
CA ASN A 130 -0.69 -12.01 4.57
C ASN A 130 -0.72 -13.45 4.02
N ASP A 131 -1.93 -13.97 3.77
CA ASP A 131 -2.13 -15.31 3.22
C ASP A 131 -2.34 -15.27 1.70
N GLN A 132 -1.79 -14.28 1.02
CA GLN A 132 -1.88 -14.07 -0.42
C GLN A 132 -3.32 -13.72 -0.90
N GLU A 133 -4.13 -13.15 -0.04
CA GLU A 133 -5.46 -12.66 -0.39
C GLU A 133 -5.35 -11.54 -1.42
N ARG A 134 -6.28 -11.50 -2.37
CA ARG A 134 -6.23 -10.64 -3.56
C ARG A 134 -6.97 -9.32 -3.42
N TRP A 135 -7.71 -9.17 -2.34
CA TRP A 135 -8.56 -8.00 -2.17
C TRP A 135 -7.79 -6.67 -2.20
N PRO A 136 -6.53 -6.54 -1.70
CA PRO A 136 -5.81 -5.28 -1.83
C PRO A 136 -5.52 -4.92 -3.29
N ALA A 137 -5.13 -5.90 -4.13
CA ALA A 137 -4.94 -5.69 -5.56
C ALA A 137 -6.22 -5.24 -6.28
N ILE A 138 -7.38 -5.77 -5.88
CA ILE A 138 -8.69 -5.35 -6.44
C ILE A 138 -8.92 -3.87 -6.16
N PHE A 139 -8.63 -3.39 -4.95
CA PHE A 139 -8.75 -1.96 -4.62
C PHE A 139 -7.74 -1.10 -5.38
N GLU A 140 -6.50 -1.52 -5.52
CA GLU A 140 -5.50 -0.81 -6.31
C GLU A 140 -5.92 -0.67 -7.78
N LEU A 141 -6.38 -1.75 -8.40
CA LEU A 141 -6.87 -1.75 -9.78
C LEU A 141 -8.11 -0.86 -9.94
N ALA A 142 -9.06 -0.94 -9.02
CA ALA A 142 -10.27 -0.12 -9.05
C ALA A 142 -9.93 1.37 -8.88
N MET A 143 -9.02 1.70 -7.95
CA MET A 143 -8.53 3.07 -7.74
C MET A 143 -7.82 3.58 -8.99
N ALA A 144 -6.93 2.78 -9.59
CA ALA A 144 -6.25 3.14 -10.83
C ALA A 144 -7.24 3.43 -11.96
N GLN A 145 -8.27 2.59 -12.14
CA GLN A 145 -9.31 2.84 -13.15
C GLN A 145 -10.12 4.10 -12.87
N LYS A 146 -10.44 4.37 -11.58
CA LYS A 146 -11.15 5.59 -11.19
C LYS A 146 -10.34 6.85 -11.53
N LEU A 147 -9.08 6.86 -11.13
CA LEU A 147 -8.18 7.99 -11.35
C LEU A 147 -7.83 8.19 -12.83
N TYR A 148 -7.69 7.08 -13.57
CA TYR A 148 -7.38 7.13 -15.01
C TYR A 148 -8.48 7.78 -15.84
N ARG A 149 -9.76 7.55 -15.52
CA ARG A 149 -10.88 8.18 -16.21
C ARG A 149 -10.89 9.70 -16.11
N GLU A 150 -10.18 10.24 -15.13
CA GLU A 150 -10.04 11.67 -14.94
C GLU A 150 -8.84 12.27 -15.72
N VAL A 151 -7.98 11.41 -16.29
CA VAL A 151 -6.76 11.82 -17.02
C VAL A 151 -6.79 11.21 -18.43
N GLU A 152 -6.91 12.04 -19.47
CA GLU A 152 -6.92 11.62 -20.87
C GLU A 152 -5.53 11.16 -21.37
N THR A 153 -5.00 10.03 -20.91
CA THR A 153 -3.70 9.51 -21.37
C THR A 153 -3.66 7.99 -21.57
N PRO A 154 -2.75 7.45 -22.46
CA PRO A 154 -2.78 6.04 -22.88
C PRO A 154 -2.26 5.03 -21.85
N ASP A 155 -2.42 3.74 -22.15
CA ASP A 155 -2.15 2.49 -21.38
C ASP A 155 -1.04 2.46 -20.31
N SER A 156 -0.01 3.30 -20.38
CA SER A 156 1.00 3.41 -19.33
C SER A 156 0.52 4.12 -18.06
N ALA A 157 -0.58 4.84 -18.14
CA ALA A 157 -1.11 5.68 -17.07
C ALA A 157 -1.86 4.89 -15.99
N LEU A 158 -2.38 3.70 -16.31
CA LEU A 158 -3.13 2.91 -15.33
C LEU A 158 -2.22 2.48 -14.14
N ARG A 159 -0.97 2.15 -14.43
CA ARG A 159 0.01 1.75 -13.41
C ARG A 159 0.54 2.94 -12.62
N SER A 160 0.73 4.08 -13.29
CA SER A 160 1.20 5.31 -12.63
C SER A 160 0.08 6.09 -11.92
N ALA A 161 -1.19 5.75 -12.13
CA ALA A 161 -2.30 6.49 -11.54
C ALA A 161 -2.38 6.38 -10.02
N ILE A 162 -1.88 5.30 -9.44
CA ILE A 162 -1.81 5.12 -7.98
C ILE A 162 -0.41 5.40 -7.42
N ASP A 163 0.60 5.51 -8.29
CA ASP A 163 1.96 5.82 -7.88
C ASP A 163 2.05 7.28 -7.42
N GLY A 164 2.33 7.48 -6.13
CA GLY A 164 2.46 8.82 -5.58
C GLY A 164 1.16 9.64 -5.53
N ILE A 165 0.01 8.96 -5.38
CA ILE A 165 -1.27 9.65 -5.15
C ILE A 165 -1.15 10.58 -3.94
N GLU A 166 -1.71 11.79 -4.05
CA GLU A 166 -1.75 12.73 -2.92
C GLU A 166 -2.60 12.18 -1.76
N PRO A 167 -2.15 12.36 -0.51
CA PRO A 167 -2.84 11.77 0.65
C PRO A 167 -4.27 12.27 0.80
N GLU A 168 -4.54 13.54 0.54
CA GLU A 168 -5.89 14.10 0.57
C GLU A 168 -6.80 13.37 -0.42
N ARG A 169 -6.30 13.13 -1.64
CA ARG A 169 -7.08 12.44 -2.67
C ARG A 169 -7.39 11.00 -2.30
N ALA A 170 -6.44 10.29 -1.67
CA ALA A 170 -6.67 8.93 -1.22
C ALA A 170 -7.73 8.89 -0.11
N ILE A 171 -7.61 9.76 0.89
CA ILE A 171 -8.54 9.87 2.00
C ILE A 171 -9.95 10.23 1.49
N GLU A 172 -10.06 11.28 0.69
CA GLU A 172 -11.35 11.75 0.16
C GLU A 172 -12.02 10.70 -0.73
N THR A 173 -11.24 10.00 -1.55
CA THR A 173 -11.79 8.96 -2.43
C THR A 173 -12.30 7.76 -1.65
N LEU A 174 -11.60 7.33 -0.60
CA LEU A 174 -11.96 6.15 0.17
C LEU A 174 -12.99 6.42 1.27
N THR A 175 -13.07 7.65 1.78
CA THR A 175 -13.96 7.99 2.90
C THR A 175 -15.16 8.87 2.50
N GLY A 176 -15.10 9.54 1.35
CA GLY A 176 -16.07 10.57 0.96
C GLY A 176 -16.00 11.84 1.80
N ARG A 177 -15.01 11.97 2.69
CA ARG A 177 -14.83 13.08 3.63
C ARG A 177 -13.62 13.90 3.23
N GLN A 178 -13.67 15.20 3.47
CA GLN A 178 -12.52 16.08 3.24
C GLN A 178 -11.33 15.66 4.09
N ALA A 179 -10.13 15.86 3.56
CA ALA A 179 -8.88 15.61 4.25
C ALA A 179 -8.29 16.88 4.85
N ASP A 180 -7.55 16.72 5.94
CA ASP A 180 -6.74 17.76 6.60
C ASP A 180 -5.28 17.29 6.58
N GLN A 181 -4.42 18.01 5.86
CA GLN A 181 -2.99 17.73 5.79
C GLN A 181 -2.19 18.82 6.46
N ARG A 182 -1.17 18.43 7.22
CA ARG A 182 -0.22 19.34 7.89
C ARG A 182 1.20 19.06 7.42
N ASN A 183 1.87 20.09 6.95
CA ASN A 183 3.30 20.05 6.66
C ASN A 183 4.09 20.26 7.96
N LEU A 184 4.86 19.26 8.38
CA LEU A 184 5.61 19.31 9.64
C LEU A 184 6.81 20.25 9.58
N ASP A 185 7.28 20.61 8.37
CA ASP A 185 8.33 21.61 8.20
C ASP A 185 7.86 23.05 8.54
N GLU A 186 6.54 23.26 8.56
CA GLU A 186 5.91 24.57 8.79
C GLU A 186 5.41 24.76 10.22
N ILE A 187 5.43 23.70 11.03
CA ILE A 187 4.90 23.69 12.40
C ILE A 187 5.94 23.16 13.39
N SER A 188 5.80 23.51 14.64
CA SER A 188 6.67 23.03 15.72
C SER A 188 6.28 21.61 16.20
N VAL A 189 7.17 20.96 16.95
CA VAL A 189 6.88 19.68 17.62
C VAL A 189 5.61 19.75 18.48
N ALA A 190 5.40 20.86 19.19
CA ALA A 190 4.19 21.04 20.01
C ALA A 190 2.91 21.10 19.14
N GLN A 191 2.96 21.82 18.03
CA GLN A 191 1.83 21.88 17.08
C GLN A 191 1.65 20.54 16.35
N THR A 192 2.72 19.77 16.09
CA THR A 192 2.63 18.41 15.58
C THR A 192 1.89 17.51 16.56
N ARG A 193 2.21 17.62 17.85
CA ARG A 193 1.49 16.92 18.92
C ARG A 193 -0.01 17.23 18.92
N GLU A 194 -0.35 18.52 18.85
CA GLU A 194 -1.76 18.95 18.77
C GLU A 194 -2.46 18.39 17.52
N ALA A 195 -1.78 18.41 16.36
CA ALA A 195 -2.30 17.85 15.13
C ALA A 195 -2.53 16.33 15.23
N LEU A 196 -1.59 15.58 15.80
CA LEU A 196 -1.73 14.13 16.01
C LEU A 196 -2.91 13.82 16.94
N VAL A 197 -3.03 14.52 18.07
CA VAL A 197 -4.19 14.37 18.98
C VAL A 197 -5.50 14.64 18.23
N ALA A 198 -5.56 15.72 17.46
CA ALA A 198 -6.76 16.07 16.71
C ALA A 198 -7.10 15.02 15.65
N LEU A 199 -6.13 14.60 14.84
CA LEU A 199 -6.35 13.65 13.75
C LEU A 199 -6.70 12.24 14.27
N THR A 200 -5.98 11.73 15.27
CA THR A 200 -6.23 10.37 15.79
C THR A 200 -7.47 10.26 16.67
N SER A 201 -8.01 11.39 17.15
CA SER A 201 -9.30 11.40 17.87
C SER A 201 -10.51 11.29 16.94
N ARG A 202 -10.32 11.50 15.63
CA ARG A 202 -11.38 11.44 14.63
C ARG A 202 -11.52 10.00 14.11
N GLN A 203 -12.72 9.63 13.70
CA GLN A 203 -12.92 8.37 13.01
C GLN A 203 -12.43 8.47 11.57
N GLY A 204 -11.57 7.54 11.16
CA GLY A 204 -11.05 7.45 9.79
C GLY A 204 -9.53 7.29 9.75
N PRO A 205 -8.98 7.14 8.54
CA PRO A 205 -7.55 6.93 8.35
C PRO A 205 -6.73 8.17 8.72
N VAL A 206 -5.57 7.91 9.32
CA VAL A 206 -4.51 8.90 9.52
C VAL A 206 -3.23 8.33 8.93
N VAL A 207 -2.57 9.12 8.10
CA VAL A 207 -1.36 8.70 7.38
C VAL A 207 -0.26 9.75 7.51
N CYS A 208 1.00 9.33 7.32
CA CYS A 208 2.13 10.25 7.32
C CYS A 208 3.14 9.86 6.23
N GLY A 209 3.82 10.86 5.68
CA GLY A 209 4.86 10.66 4.69
C GLY A 209 6.23 10.98 5.24
N SER A 210 7.17 10.05 5.06
CA SER A 210 8.56 10.24 5.44
C SER A 210 9.26 11.27 4.56
N ARG A 211 10.35 11.82 5.08
CA ARG A 211 11.17 12.79 4.35
C ARG A 211 11.80 12.16 3.11
N PRO A 212 11.95 12.91 2.01
CA PRO A 212 12.70 12.43 0.87
C PRO A 212 14.19 12.30 1.26
N ALA A 213 14.88 11.34 0.63
CA ALA A 213 16.34 11.31 0.71
C ALA A 213 16.92 12.64 0.21
N ALA A 214 17.89 13.21 0.91
CA ALA A 214 18.61 14.36 0.42
C ALA A 214 19.27 14.01 -0.92
N LEU A 215 19.19 14.91 -1.91
CA LEU A 215 19.75 14.68 -3.25
C LEU A 215 21.26 14.38 -3.27
N ALA A 216 21.96 14.63 -2.17
CA ALA A 216 23.41 14.42 -2.04
C ALA A 216 23.78 13.08 -1.40
N ASP A 217 22.85 12.43 -0.72
CA ASP A 217 23.12 11.21 0.03
C ASP A 217 22.22 10.11 -0.53
N PHE A 218 22.72 9.35 -1.48
CA PHE A 218 22.17 8.02 -1.75
C PHE A 218 22.17 7.26 -0.42
N ILE A 219 20.99 7.11 0.18
CA ILE A 219 20.67 6.35 1.39
C ILE A 219 21.85 6.31 2.37
N SER A 220 21.85 7.20 3.36
CA SER A 220 22.88 7.12 4.40
C SER A 220 22.77 5.77 5.11
N GLU A 221 23.92 5.18 5.50
CA GLU A 221 23.91 3.94 6.29
C GLU A 221 23.06 4.08 7.57
N GLU A 222 22.90 5.30 8.07
CA GLU A 222 22.11 5.63 9.25
C GLU A 222 20.59 5.56 9.00
N GLU A 223 20.11 5.93 7.80
CA GLU A 223 18.70 5.78 7.39
C GLU A 223 18.33 4.31 7.14
N LEU A 224 19.26 3.53 6.61
CA LEU A 224 19.10 2.07 6.54
C LEU A 224 19.09 1.40 7.91
N GLN A 225 19.79 1.99 8.89
CA GLN A 225 19.89 1.43 10.24
C GLN A 225 18.65 1.68 11.09
N ASN A 226 17.88 2.74 10.87
CA ASN A 226 16.69 3.04 11.67
C ASN A 226 15.39 2.42 11.15
N GLY A 227 15.40 1.80 9.97
CA GLY A 227 14.23 1.10 9.39
C GLY A 227 13.18 2.00 8.72
N ILE A 228 13.31 3.33 8.77
CA ILE A 228 12.38 4.25 8.10
C ILE A 228 12.78 4.42 6.65
N GLN A 229 11.88 4.03 5.74
CA GLN A 229 12.06 4.22 4.30
C GLN A 229 11.77 5.66 3.91
N ASN A 230 12.67 6.29 3.12
CA ASN A 230 12.49 7.63 2.58
C ASN A 230 11.41 7.67 1.48
N SER A 231 10.77 8.84 1.33
CA SER A 231 9.71 9.05 0.32
C SER A 231 8.63 7.97 0.35
N HIS A 232 8.24 7.54 1.56
CA HIS A 232 7.30 6.47 1.78
C HIS A 232 6.17 6.89 2.72
N CYS A 233 5.01 6.27 2.57
CA CYS A 233 3.83 6.57 3.40
C CYS A 233 3.58 5.43 4.39
N TYR A 234 3.20 5.81 5.61
CA TYR A 234 2.87 4.93 6.73
C TYR A 234 1.47 5.24 7.24
N ALA A 235 0.76 4.24 7.73
CA ALA A 235 -0.46 4.46 8.52
C ALA A 235 -0.10 4.84 9.96
N ILE A 236 -0.79 5.81 10.54
CA ILE A 236 -0.76 6.09 11.97
C ILE A 236 -1.92 5.34 12.61
N LEU A 237 -1.60 4.35 13.44
CA LEU A 237 -2.58 3.53 14.13
C LEU A 237 -3.04 4.17 15.44
N ASN A 238 -2.14 4.86 16.13
CA ASN A 238 -2.43 5.51 17.40
C ASN A 238 -1.42 6.64 17.70
N PHE A 239 -1.85 7.59 18.51
CA PHE A 239 -0.96 8.53 19.20
C PHE A 239 -1.28 8.52 20.69
N ASP A 240 -0.34 8.09 21.51
CA ASP A 240 -0.44 8.18 22.95
C ASP A 240 0.09 9.53 23.44
N ALA A 241 -0.84 10.39 23.86
CA ALA A 241 -0.50 11.72 24.33
C ALA A 241 0.12 11.76 25.75
N GLU A 242 0.08 10.66 26.51
CA GLU A 242 0.70 10.58 27.85
C GLU A 242 2.20 10.25 27.72
N SER A 243 2.56 9.35 26.83
CA SER A 243 3.94 8.95 26.58
C SER A 243 4.61 9.72 25.43
N ASP A 244 3.86 10.53 24.68
CA ASP A 244 4.29 11.16 23.41
C ASP A 244 4.85 10.11 22.42
N SER A 245 4.12 8.99 22.25
CA SER A 245 4.46 7.89 21.35
C SER A 245 3.49 7.77 20.19
N VAL A 246 4.02 7.56 18.99
CA VAL A 246 3.26 7.34 17.76
C VAL A 246 3.37 5.88 17.37
N THR A 247 2.24 5.19 17.24
CA THR A 247 2.19 3.82 16.69
C THR A 247 1.93 3.90 15.19
N LEU A 248 2.82 3.32 14.42
CA LEU A 248 2.84 3.35 12.96
C LEU A 248 2.73 1.94 12.38
N ARG A 249 2.24 1.86 11.14
CA ARG A 249 2.34 0.65 10.34
C ARG A 249 2.89 0.95 8.95
N ASN A 250 3.95 0.23 8.59
CA ASN A 250 4.48 0.21 7.25
C ASN A 250 3.55 -0.65 6.36
N PRO A 251 2.99 -0.13 5.24
CA PRO A 251 2.14 -0.91 4.34
C PRO A 251 2.87 -2.08 3.66
N TRP A 252 4.19 -2.16 3.75
CA TRP A 252 4.94 -3.35 3.33
C TRP A 252 4.70 -4.57 4.24
N GLY A 253 4.12 -4.38 5.45
CA GLY A 253 3.94 -5.44 6.45
C GLY A 253 5.26 -5.92 7.07
N ARG A 254 6.30 -5.09 7.03
CA ARG A 254 7.66 -5.35 7.54
C ARG A 254 8.47 -4.05 7.57
N ARG A 255 9.74 -4.13 8.00
CA ARG A 255 10.67 -3.00 8.21
C ARG A 255 10.13 -2.01 9.21
N GLU A 256 10.46 -2.29 10.44
CA GLU A 256 10.07 -1.51 11.61
C GLU A 256 11.21 -0.58 12.02
N TRP A 257 10.86 0.50 12.70
CA TRP A 257 11.82 1.43 13.25
C TRP A 257 12.77 0.71 14.25
N HIS A 258 14.08 0.90 14.04
CA HIS A 258 15.12 0.18 14.77
C HIS A 258 14.97 -1.36 14.76
N TYR A 259 14.29 -1.90 13.73
CA TYR A 259 14.07 -3.35 13.63
C TYR A 259 13.53 -3.96 14.92
N GLN A 260 12.51 -3.31 15.49
CA GLN A 260 11.84 -3.77 16.71
C GLN A 260 11.31 -5.19 16.51
N ASP A 261 11.67 -6.04 17.45
CA ASP A 261 11.87 -7.48 17.26
C ASP A 261 10.62 -8.34 17.29
N SER A 262 9.46 -8.07 16.93
CA SER A 262 8.47 -9.17 16.90
C SER A 262 7.04 -8.82 17.32
N PRO A 263 6.12 -9.26 16.52
CA PRO A 263 6.32 -9.87 15.20
C PRO A 263 6.71 -8.84 14.14
N GLU A 264 7.55 -9.19 13.16
CA GLU A 264 7.86 -8.31 12.03
C GLU A 264 6.62 -8.22 11.12
N ASP A 265 5.66 -7.39 11.51
CA ASP A 265 4.38 -7.16 10.83
C ASP A 265 4.25 -5.72 10.28
N GLY A 266 5.33 -4.95 10.40
CA GLY A 266 5.42 -3.56 10.01
C GLY A 266 4.86 -2.58 11.03
N VAL A 267 4.42 -3.06 12.22
CA VAL A 267 3.91 -2.20 13.30
C VAL A 267 5.01 -1.87 14.29
N PHE A 268 5.20 -0.59 14.56
CA PHE A 268 6.20 -0.13 15.50
C PHE A 268 5.77 1.14 16.21
N GLU A 269 6.41 1.42 17.33
CA GLU A 269 6.23 2.66 18.08
C GLU A 269 7.49 3.50 18.03
N MET A 270 7.33 4.82 17.97
CA MET A 270 8.43 5.75 18.05
C MET A 270 8.06 7.02 18.83
N PRO A 271 9.04 7.65 19.52
CA PRO A 271 8.81 8.91 20.21
C PRO A 271 8.41 10.03 19.23
N LEU A 272 7.54 10.93 19.65
CA LEU A 272 7.10 12.09 18.88
C LEU A 272 8.27 12.90 18.29
N ARG A 273 9.38 13.04 19.01
CA ARG A 273 10.56 13.78 18.53
C ARG A 273 11.19 13.11 17.32
N ASP A 274 11.31 11.77 17.34
CA ASP A 274 11.89 10.99 16.26
C ASP A 274 10.92 10.95 15.07
N PHE A 275 9.62 10.86 15.34
CA PHE A 275 8.57 11.04 14.34
C PHE A 275 8.70 12.38 13.62
N TYR A 276 8.76 13.51 14.35
CA TYR A 276 8.89 14.84 13.79
C TYR A 276 10.14 15.00 12.92
N SER A 277 11.26 14.38 13.29
CA SER A 277 12.49 14.42 12.49
C SER A 277 12.43 13.54 11.24
N SER A 278 11.72 12.41 11.29
CA SER A 278 11.65 11.41 10.21
C SER A 278 10.56 11.68 9.17
N PHE A 279 9.47 12.34 9.58
CA PHE A 279 8.31 12.57 8.71
C PHE A 279 8.18 14.04 8.31
N ARG A 280 7.62 14.26 7.13
CA ARG A 280 7.44 15.58 6.53
C ARG A 280 6.02 16.10 6.65
N TRP A 281 5.04 15.21 6.61
CA TRP A 281 3.63 15.55 6.66
C TRP A 281 2.80 14.49 7.36
N VAL A 282 1.65 14.93 7.88
CA VAL A 282 0.57 14.05 8.37
C VAL A 282 -0.73 14.45 7.71
N ALA A 283 -1.60 13.49 7.43
CA ALA A 283 -2.93 13.75 6.89
C ALA A 283 -3.96 12.80 7.50
N GLY A 284 -5.18 13.27 7.63
CA GLY A 284 -6.31 12.48 8.11
C GLY A 284 -7.62 13.14 7.71
N VAL A 285 -8.74 12.59 8.15
CA VAL A 285 -10.05 13.17 7.87
C VAL A 285 -10.18 14.51 8.57
N ALA A 286 -10.69 15.52 7.85
CA ALA A 286 -10.97 16.85 8.41
C ALA A 286 -12.14 16.82 9.42
N ASP A 287 -12.23 17.85 10.25
CA ASP A 287 -13.40 18.04 11.10
C ASP A 287 -14.66 18.25 10.24
N ASP A 288 -15.76 17.66 10.64
CA ASP A 288 -17.07 17.97 10.06
C ASP A 288 -17.39 19.44 10.36
N GLN A 289 -17.52 20.26 9.32
CA GLN A 289 -17.88 21.69 9.44
C GLN A 289 -19.38 21.84 9.66
#